data_a89cb6d791890fba99c2c9f4deb15680
#
_entry.id   a89cb6d791890fba99c2c9f4deb15680
#
_cell.length_a   1.000
_cell.length_b   1.000
_cell.length_c   1.000
_cell.angle_alpha   90.00
_cell.angle_beta   90.00
_cell.angle_gamma   90.00
#
_symmetry.space_group_name_H-M   'P 1'
#
loop_
_entity.id
_entity.type
_entity.pdbx_description
1 polymer ?
#
loop_
_entity_poly.entity_id
_entity_poly.type
_entity_poly.pdbx_seq_one_letter_code
_entity_poly.pdbx_strand_id
1 'polypeptide(L)'
;MSIDFNSTVKGSLLEGFYPKGWDMAKIDECCSHAPEEITEKQDFWNDDFHPVSCKTIEEFNVKLGHEIALEIKTARDTDQKLALILPVGPMGMYEWVVYFLKKWNVSCKHVTCFNMDEWADGEGNTLDPSNPASFQYAMEQALYNPLGELTVPKEQRNFATKDNLPTYPDKIAALKKDGARLVTVYGIGRMCH
;
A
#
# COMPACT_ATOMS: atom_id res chain seq x y z
N MET A 1 21.13 5.50 -19.24
CA MET A 1 20.77 6.92 -19.06
C MET A 1 20.57 7.12 -17.58
N SER A 2 21.38 7.95 -16.91
CA SER A 2 21.13 8.28 -15.50
C SER A 2 19.81 9.04 -15.39
N ILE A 3 18.93 8.61 -14.53
CA ILE A 3 17.70 9.32 -14.24
C ILE A 3 18.05 10.38 -13.19
N ASP A 4 18.02 11.66 -13.60
CA ASP A 4 18.09 12.76 -12.65
C ASP A 4 16.74 12.84 -11.91
N PHE A 5 16.74 12.38 -10.66
CA PHE A 5 15.55 12.37 -9.82
C PHE A 5 14.91 13.76 -9.68
N ASN A 6 15.75 14.81 -9.56
CA ASN A 6 15.27 16.19 -9.49
C ASN A 6 14.48 16.59 -10.75
N SER A 7 14.91 16.13 -11.94
CA SER A 7 14.21 16.43 -13.18
C SER A 7 12.80 15.81 -13.23
N THR A 8 12.59 14.67 -12.55
CA THR A 8 11.29 13.98 -12.54
C THR A 8 10.22 14.68 -11.72
N VAL A 9 10.60 15.56 -10.78
CA VAL A 9 9.68 16.33 -9.93
C VAL A 9 9.61 17.80 -10.30
N LYS A 10 10.42 18.24 -11.27
CA LYS A 10 10.47 19.63 -11.72
C LYS A 10 9.11 20.11 -12.21
N GLY A 11 8.66 21.26 -11.73
CA GLY A 11 7.36 21.84 -12.05
C GLY A 11 6.18 21.18 -11.34
N SER A 12 6.42 20.21 -10.45
CA SER A 12 5.38 19.62 -9.60
C SER A 12 5.38 20.24 -8.20
N LEU A 13 4.36 19.92 -7.39
CA LEU A 13 4.30 20.33 -5.97
C LEU A 13 5.45 19.71 -5.14
N LEU A 14 6.13 18.72 -5.68
CA LEU A 14 7.25 18.03 -5.02
C LEU A 14 8.61 18.67 -5.35
N GLU A 15 8.65 19.68 -6.22
CA GLU A 15 9.91 20.37 -6.55
C GLU A 15 10.48 21.08 -5.31
N GLY A 16 11.70 20.70 -4.95
CA GLY A 16 12.37 21.23 -3.75
C GLY A 16 11.86 20.67 -2.42
N PHE A 17 10.90 19.73 -2.43
CA PHE A 17 10.43 19.07 -1.23
C PHE A 17 11.24 17.78 -0.98
N TYR A 18 12.34 17.95 -0.25
CA TYR A 18 13.17 16.82 0.18
C TYR A 18 13.37 16.84 1.69
N PRO A 19 13.24 15.71 2.37
CA PRO A 19 13.55 15.62 3.79
C PRO A 19 14.98 16.05 4.08
N LYS A 20 15.16 16.80 5.15
CA LYS A 20 16.48 17.26 5.57
C LYS A 20 17.40 16.05 5.83
N GLY A 21 18.56 16.06 5.21
CA GLY A 21 19.57 15.01 5.38
C GLY A 21 19.53 13.92 4.31
N TRP A 22 18.66 14.03 3.30
CA TRP A 22 18.69 13.12 2.16
C TRP A 22 19.89 13.41 1.27
N ASP A 23 20.58 12.34 0.87
CA ASP A 23 21.66 12.39 -0.12
C ASP A 23 21.06 12.15 -1.52
N MET A 24 20.74 13.25 -2.20
CA MET A 24 20.11 13.20 -3.52
C MET A 24 21.02 12.56 -4.57
N ALA A 25 22.34 12.73 -4.46
CA ALA A 25 23.28 12.12 -5.40
C ALA A 25 23.27 10.59 -5.27
N LYS A 26 23.21 10.09 -4.03
CA LYS A 26 23.09 8.65 -3.78
C LYS A 26 21.76 8.08 -4.23
N ILE A 27 20.68 8.84 -4.11
CA ILE A 27 19.36 8.44 -4.61
C ILE A 27 19.38 8.34 -6.13
N ASP A 28 19.95 9.36 -6.83
CA ASP A 28 20.09 9.35 -8.29
C ASP A 28 20.96 8.17 -8.76
N GLU A 29 22.04 7.87 -8.04
CA GLU A 29 22.88 6.69 -8.31
C GLU A 29 22.04 5.40 -8.21
N CYS A 30 21.30 5.19 -7.10
CA CYS A 30 20.46 4.02 -6.93
C CYS A 30 19.39 3.92 -8.01
N CYS A 31 18.76 5.04 -8.41
CA CYS A 31 17.73 5.06 -9.45
C CYS A 31 18.29 4.82 -10.86
N SER A 32 19.62 4.88 -11.04
CA SER A 32 20.26 4.64 -12.34
C SER A 32 20.56 3.15 -12.62
N HIS A 33 20.47 2.30 -11.61
CA HIS A 33 20.68 0.86 -11.77
C HIS A 33 19.59 0.21 -12.63
N ALA A 34 19.99 -0.76 -13.44
CA ALA A 34 19.05 -1.56 -14.21
C ALA A 34 18.21 -2.48 -13.27
N PRO A 35 16.94 -2.75 -13.61
CA PRO A 35 16.10 -3.63 -12.78
C PRO A 35 16.75 -5.00 -12.52
N GLU A 36 17.50 -5.53 -13.47
CA GLU A 36 18.22 -6.81 -13.35
C GLU A 36 19.29 -6.74 -12.26
N GLU A 37 20.03 -5.63 -12.16
CA GLU A 37 21.05 -5.41 -11.13
C GLU A 37 20.43 -5.30 -9.74
N ILE A 38 19.26 -4.63 -9.65
CA ILE A 38 18.54 -4.44 -8.37
C ILE A 38 17.96 -5.77 -7.87
N THR A 39 17.56 -6.66 -8.76
CA THR A 39 16.94 -7.96 -8.41
C THR A 39 17.97 -9.09 -8.23
N GLU A 40 19.24 -8.84 -8.48
CA GLU A 40 20.30 -9.81 -8.21
C GLU A 40 20.44 -10.02 -6.70
N LYS A 41 20.28 -11.28 -6.25
CA LYS A 41 20.34 -11.62 -4.82
C LYS A 41 21.69 -11.22 -4.22
N GLN A 42 21.64 -10.38 -3.20
CA GLN A 42 22.81 -9.99 -2.43
C GLN A 42 23.00 -10.92 -1.22
N ASP A 43 24.23 -11.10 -0.76
CA ASP A 43 24.56 -12.00 0.36
C ASP A 43 23.87 -11.65 1.68
N PHE A 44 23.49 -10.37 1.85
CA PHE A 44 22.82 -9.89 3.07
C PHE A 44 21.28 -10.00 3.02
N TRP A 45 20.69 -10.44 1.88
CA TRP A 45 19.25 -10.61 1.79
C TRP A 45 18.77 -11.81 2.59
N ASN A 46 17.62 -11.67 3.24
CA ASN A 46 16.95 -12.77 3.87
C ASN A 46 16.65 -13.87 2.85
N ASP A 47 16.81 -15.14 3.25
CA ASP A 47 16.58 -16.29 2.37
C ASP A 47 15.12 -16.36 1.89
N ASP A 48 14.18 -15.87 2.69
CA ASP A 48 12.75 -15.82 2.34
C ASP A 48 12.37 -14.60 1.46
N PHE A 49 13.35 -13.74 1.11
CA PHE A 49 13.10 -12.62 0.21
C PHE A 49 13.24 -13.07 -1.25
N HIS A 50 12.11 -13.09 -1.96
CA HIS A 50 12.02 -13.53 -3.35
C HIS A 50 11.54 -12.39 -4.26
N PRO A 51 12.43 -11.65 -4.94
CA PRO A 51 12.02 -10.61 -5.87
C PRO A 51 11.31 -11.22 -7.08
N VAL A 52 10.19 -10.60 -7.47
CA VAL A 52 9.41 -10.98 -8.65
C VAL A 52 9.45 -9.82 -9.64
N SER A 53 10.13 -10.03 -10.77
CA SER A 53 10.17 -9.04 -11.83
C SER A 53 8.87 -9.00 -12.62
N CYS A 54 8.42 -7.79 -12.97
CA CYS A 54 7.28 -7.53 -13.83
C CYS A 54 7.75 -6.67 -15.02
N LYS A 55 7.31 -7.03 -16.24
CA LYS A 55 7.73 -6.31 -17.44
C LYS A 55 6.94 -5.03 -17.66
N THR A 56 5.72 -4.98 -17.17
CA THR A 56 4.81 -3.82 -17.32
C THR A 56 4.11 -3.52 -16.00
N ILE A 57 3.60 -2.29 -15.88
CA ILE A 57 2.79 -1.90 -14.73
C ILE A 57 1.47 -2.71 -14.65
N GLU A 58 0.93 -3.10 -15.79
CA GLU A 58 -0.27 -3.94 -15.85
C GLU A 58 0.00 -5.33 -15.28
N GLU A 59 1.13 -5.94 -15.66
CA GLU A 59 1.54 -7.24 -15.10
C GLU A 59 1.74 -7.14 -13.58
N PHE A 60 2.37 -6.07 -13.11
CA PHE A 60 2.54 -5.78 -11.69
C PHE A 60 1.19 -5.64 -10.97
N ASN A 61 0.27 -4.83 -11.52
CA ASN A 61 -1.04 -4.60 -10.93
C ASN A 61 -1.86 -5.90 -10.82
N VAL A 62 -1.83 -6.75 -11.87
CA VAL A 62 -2.51 -8.05 -11.86
C VAL A 62 -1.92 -8.97 -10.80
N LYS A 63 -0.59 -9.12 -10.75
CA LYS A 63 0.09 -10.01 -9.80
C LYS A 63 -0.16 -9.57 -8.36
N LEU A 64 0.10 -8.30 -8.05
CA LEU A 64 -0.07 -7.80 -6.68
C LEU A 64 -1.54 -7.81 -6.25
N GLY A 65 -2.46 -7.42 -7.14
CA GLY A 65 -3.90 -7.50 -6.86
C GLY A 65 -4.39 -8.92 -6.64
N HIS A 66 -3.85 -9.89 -7.39
CA HIS A 66 -4.13 -11.32 -7.18
C HIS A 66 -3.63 -11.80 -5.81
N GLU A 67 -2.38 -11.47 -5.44
CA GLU A 67 -1.81 -11.87 -4.14
C GLU A 67 -2.62 -11.32 -2.96
N ILE A 68 -2.98 -10.04 -3.00
CA ILE A 68 -3.83 -9.44 -1.96
C ILE A 68 -5.20 -10.16 -1.89
N ALA A 69 -5.83 -10.41 -3.04
CA ALA A 69 -7.11 -11.12 -3.07
C ALA A 69 -6.99 -12.58 -2.59
N LEU A 70 -5.87 -13.23 -2.90
CA LEU A 70 -5.58 -14.59 -2.46
C LEU A 70 -5.37 -14.67 -0.93
N GLU A 71 -4.68 -13.70 -0.34
CA GLU A 71 -4.53 -13.60 1.13
C GLU A 71 -5.90 -13.46 1.81
N ILE A 72 -6.78 -12.61 1.27
CA ILE A 72 -8.15 -12.42 1.79
C ILE A 72 -8.95 -13.73 1.66
N LYS A 73 -8.87 -14.38 0.50
CA LYS A 73 -9.55 -15.65 0.25
C LYS A 73 -9.04 -16.75 1.17
N THR A 74 -7.73 -16.88 1.32
CA THR A 74 -7.10 -17.90 2.16
C THR A 74 -7.50 -17.74 3.62
N ALA A 75 -7.48 -16.51 4.13
CA ALA A 75 -7.90 -16.23 5.49
C ALA A 75 -9.37 -16.62 5.73
N ARG A 76 -10.27 -16.32 4.76
CA ARG A 76 -11.67 -16.78 4.83
C ARG A 76 -11.78 -18.29 4.84
N ASP A 77 -11.06 -18.97 3.93
CA ASP A 77 -11.18 -20.42 3.74
C ASP A 77 -10.61 -21.21 4.94
N THR A 78 -9.73 -20.57 5.72
CA THR A 78 -9.15 -21.12 6.95
C THR A 78 -9.81 -20.59 8.23
N ASP A 79 -10.92 -19.84 8.11
CA ASP A 79 -11.62 -19.18 9.23
C ASP A 79 -10.70 -18.32 10.09
N GLN A 80 -9.74 -17.63 9.45
CA GLN A 80 -8.78 -16.77 10.11
C GLN A 80 -9.13 -15.30 9.91
N LYS A 81 -8.98 -14.48 10.95
CA LYS A 81 -9.02 -13.02 10.82
C LYS A 81 -7.78 -12.53 10.08
N LEU A 82 -7.94 -11.47 9.29
CA LEU A 82 -6.85 -10.86 8.52
C LEU A 82 -6.76 -9.36 8.84
N ALA A 83 -5.57 -8.93 9.22
CA ALA A 83 -5.21 -7.52 9.32
C ALA A 83 -4.35 -7.14 8.10
N LEU A 84 -4.84 -6.22 7.28
CA LEU A 84 -4.13 -5.70 6.11
C LEU A 84 -3.66 -4.27 6.37
N ILE A 85 -2.36 -4.02 6.20
CA ILE A 85 -1.83 -2.66 6.11
C ILE A 85 -1.63 -2.35 4.63
N LEU A 86 -2.31 -1.31 4.13
CA LEU A 86 -2.41 -1.01 2.71
C LEU A 86 -1.92 0.40 2.37
N PRO A 87 -1.11 0.55 1.30
CA PRO A 87 -0.72 1.85 0.78
C PRO A 87 -1.84 2.46 -0.07
N VAL A 88 -1.78 3.76 -0.29
CA VAL A 88 -2.56 4.42 -1.34
C VAL A 88 -1.70 4.59 -2.58
N GLY A 89 -1.67 3.57 -3.41
CA GLY A 89 -0.87 3.46 -4.62
C GLY A 89 0.13 2.29 -4.56
N PRO A 90 0.43 1.75 -5.73
CA PRO A 90 -0.20 2.03 -7.03
C PRO A 90 -1.67 1.58 -7.08
N MET A 91 -2.54 2.49 -7.49
CA MET A 91 -4.01 2.28 -7.42
C MET A 91 -4.53 1.16 -8.33
N GLY A 92 -3.84 0.90 -9.45
CA GLY A 92 -4.25 -0.13 -10.42
C GLY A 92 -4.33 -1.54 -9.85
N MET A 93 -3.59 -1.85 -8.79
CA MET A 93 -3.69 -3.17 -8.14
C MET A 93 -5.06 -3.41 -7.50
N TYR A 94 -5.73 -2.36 -6.98
CA TYR A 94 -7.02 -2.50 -6.31
C TYR A 94 -8.16 -2.89 -7.26
N GLU A 95 -8.09 -2.47 -8.53
CA GLU A 95 -9.01 -2.94 -9.56
C GLU A 95 -8.98 -4.46 -9.66
N TRP A 96 -7.79 -5.05 -9.63
CA TRP A 96 -7.61 -6.50 -9.68
C TRP A 96 -8.00 -7.20 -8.38
N VAL A 97 -7.75 -6.59 -7.22
CA VAL A 97 -8.30 -7.10 -5.94
C VAL A 97 -9.82 -7.22 -6.03
N VAL A 98 -10.49 -6.15 -6.47
CA VAL A 98 -11.94 -6.13 -6.66
C VAL A 98 -12.40 -7.19 -7.65
N TYR A 99 -11.72 -7.28 -8.80
CA TYR A 99 -12.04 -8.27 -9.84
C TYR A 99 -12.01 -9.69 -9.27
N PHE A 100 -10.91 -10.09 -8.63
CA PHE A 100 -10.76 -11.46 -8.14
C PHE A 100 -11.73 -11.77 -7.00
N LEU A 101 -11.90 -10.88 -6.04
CA LEU A 101 -12.83 -11.09 -4.93
C LEU A 101 -14.28 -11.23 -5.40
N LYS A 102 -14.71 -10.41 -6.35
CA LYS A 102 -16.03 -10.54 -6.99
C LYS A 102 -16.15 -11.84 -7.77
N LYS A 103 -15.13 -12.18 -8.57
CA LYS A 103 -15.13 -13.41 -9.37
C LYS A 103 -15.23 -14.67 -8.50
N TRP A 104 -14.58 -14.65 -7.35
CA TRP A 104 -14.58 -15.76 -6.39
C TRP A 104 -15.73 -15.69 -5.37
N ASN A 105 -16.52 -14.62 -5.38
CA ASN A 105 -17.55 -14.33 -4.40
C ASN A 105 -17.03 -14.39 -2.96
N VAL A 106 -15.92 -13.68 -2.69
CA VAL A 106 -15.24 -13.64 -1.39
C VAL A 106 -15.66 -12.41 -0.61
N SER A 107 -16.31 -12.60 0.52
CA SER A 107 -16.64 -11.51 1.47
C SER A 107 -15.41 -11.13 2.31
N CYS A 108 -15.23 -9.84 2.55
CA CYS A 108 -14.14 -9.27 3.37
C CYS A 108 -14.56 -9.00 4.83
N LYS A 109 -15.63 -9.63 5.35
CA LYS A 109 -16.11 -9.40 6.73
C LYS A 109 -15.10 -9.77 7.82
N HIS A 110 -14.16 -10.66 7.52
CA HIS A 110 -13.08 -11.11 8.41
C HIS A 110 -11.81 -10.25 8.31
N VAL A 111 -11.83 -9.21 7.47
CA VAL A 111 -10.66 -8.36 7.18
C VAL A 111 -10.77 -7.05 7.94
N THR A 112 -9.69 -6.65 8.61
CA THR A 112 -9.49 -5.30 9.15
C THR A 112 -8.39 -4.62 8.35
N CYS A 113 -8.68 -3.47 7.75
CA CYS A 113 -7.74 -2.70 6.96
C CYS A 113 -7.19 -1.50 7.74
N PHE A 114 -5.91 -1.22 7.54
CA PHE A 114 -5.19 -0.04 8.02
C PHE A 114 -4.54 0.65 6.84
N ASN A 115 -4.92 1.89 6.56
CA ASN A 115 -4.24 2.71 5.56
C ASN A 115 -2.98 3.31 6.16
N MET A 116 -1.88 3.28 5.41
CA MET A 116 -0.55 3.67 5.93
C MET A 116 -0.46 5.13 6.26
N ASP A 117 -1.03 5.98 5.42
CA ASP A 117 -0.82 7.41 5.43
C ASP A 117 -2.05 8.20 4.95
N GLU A 118 -2.02 9.51 5.16
CA GLU A 118 -2.92 10.50 4.61
C GLU A 118 -2.20 11.84 4.55
N TRP A 119 -2.63 12.73 3.67
CA TRP A 119 -2.18 14.11 3.63
C TRP A 119 -2.65 14.87 4.86
N ALA A 120 -1.72 15.54 5.52
CA ALA A 120 -2.01 16.35 6.69
C ALA A 120 -1.32 17.73 6.60
N ASP A 121 -1.91 18.72 7.24
CA ASP A 121 -1.27 20.03 7.45
C ASP A 121 -0.19 19.97 8.56
N GLY A 122 0.45 21.11 8.82
CA GLY A 122 1.49 21.21 9.87
C GLY A 122 0.98 20.95 11.30
N GLU A 123 -0.33 20.92 11.51
CA GLU A 123 -0.99 20.61 12.79
C GLU A 123 -1.47 19.15 12.87
N GLY A 124 -1.31 18.40 11.78
CA GLY A 124 -1.73 17.01 11.66
C GLY A 124 -3.20 16.82 11.29
N ASN A 125 -3.92 17.89 10.89
CA ASN A 125 -5.28 17.75 10.40
C ASN A 125 -5.26 17.17 9.00
N THR A 126 -5.97 16.08 8.78
CA THR A 126 -6.03 15.39 7.49
C THR A 126 -7.05 16.02 6.55
N LEU A 127 -6.91 15.75 5.25
CA LEU A 127 -7.90 16.18 4.26
C LEU A 127 -9.28 15.59 4.58
N ASP A 128 -10.32 16.36 4.24
CA ASP A 128 -11.69 15.87 4.32
C ASP A 128 -11.87 14.63 3.45
N PRO A 129 -12.51 13.55 3.94
CA PRO A 129 -12.72 12.33 3.20
C PRO A 129 -13.51 12.48 1.88
N SER A 130 -14.22 13.57 1.69
CA SER A 130 -14.89 13.90 0.41
C SER A 130 -13.98 14.59 -0.60
N ASN A 131 -12.81 15.04 -0.19
CA ASN A 131 -11.84 15.68 -1.07
C ASN A 131 -11.20 14.63 -2.00
N PRO A 132 -11.28 14.81 -3.34
CA PRO A 132 -10.69 13.85 -4.29
C PRO A 132 -9.16 13.62 -4.14
N ALA A 133 -8.45 14.53 -3.48
CA ALA A 133 -7.03 14.37 -3.18
C ALA A 133 -6.77 13.56 -1.89
N SER A 134 -7.79 13.27 -1.08
CA SER A 134 -7.65 12.45 0.12
C SER A 134 -7.37 11.00 -0.24
N PHE A 135 -6.47 10.38 0.49
CA PHE A 135 -6.18 8.96 0.36
C PHE A 135 -7.36 8.10 0.82
N GLN A 136 -8.09 8.55 1.83
CA GLN A 136 -9.35 7.90 2.21
C GLN A 136 -10.34 7.90 1.04
N TYR A 137 -10.53 9.04 0.35
CA TYR A 137 -11.39 9.10 -0.84
C TYR A 137 -10.92 8.10 -1.91
N ALA A 138 -9.63 8.09 -2.22
CA ALA A 138 -9.06 7.19 -3.22
C ALA A 138 -9.35 5.72 -2.89
N MET A 139 -9.16 5.29 -1.65
CA MET A 139 -9.42 3.92 -1.22
C MET A 139 -10.90 3.55 -1.23
N GLU A 140 -11.78 4.48 -0.85
CA GLU A 140 -13.23 4.27 -0.96
C GLU A 140 -13.65 4.04 -2.42
N GLN A 141 -13.08 4.81 -3.37
CA GLN A 141 -13.41 4.67 -4.79
C GLN A 141 -12.77 3.44 -5.45
N ALA A 142 -11.55 3.08 -5.08
CA ALA A 142 -10.81 2.02 -5.76
C ALA A 142 -11.08 0.61 -5.19
N LEU A 143 -11.34 0.50 -3.89
CA LEU A 143 -11.46 -0.79 -3.22
C LEU A 143 -12.84 -1.00 -2.58
N TYR A 144 -13.22 -0.14 -1.64
CA TYR A 144 -14.36 -0.45 -0.77
C TYR A 144 -15.71 -0.33 -1.47
N ASN A 145 -15.96 0.77 -2.18
CA ASN A 145 -17.23 0.97 -2.89
C ASN A 145 -17.43 -0.04 -4.04
N PRO A 146 -16.41 -0.33 -4.87
CA PRO A 146 -16.58 -1.31 -5.95
C PRO A 146 -16.84 -2.74 -5.47
N LEU A 147 -16.42 -3.12 -4.26
CA LEU A 147 -16.71 -4.44 -3.69
C LEU A 147 -18.19 -4.60 -3.30
N GLY A 148 -18.93 -3.51 -3.07
CA GLY A 148 -20.35 -3.57 -2.69
C GLY A 148 -20.57 -4.36 -1.41
N GLU A 149 -21.45 -5.39 -1.45
CA GLU A 149 -21.77 -6.22 -0.29
C GLU A 149 -20.61 -7.11 0.19
N LEU A 150 -19.62 -7.33 -0.65
CA LEU A 150 -18.41 -8.11 -0.30
C LEU A 150 -17.37 -7.29 0.45
N THR A 151 -17.58 -5.99 0.61
CA THR A 151 -16.59 -5.05 1.12
C THR A 151 -16.22 -5.31 2.59
N VAL A 152 -15.09 -4.71 2.99
CA VAL A 152 -14.67 -4.63 4.40
C VAL A 152 -15.71 -3.78 5.17
N PRO A 153 -16.19 -4.22 6.33
CA PRO A 153 -17.08 -3.42 7.17
C PRO A 153 -16.50 -2.05 7.53
N LYS A 154 -17.34 -1.02 7.59
CA LYS A 154 -16.85 0.36 7.82
C LYS A 154 -16.05 0.50 9.11
N GLU A 155 -16.49 -0.16 10.18
CA GLU A 155 -15.85 -0.17 11.48
C GLU A 155 -14.48 -0.89 11.49
N GLN A 156 -14.18 -1.65 10.45
CA GLN A 156 -12.91 -2.35 10.24
C GLN A 156 -11.98 -1.62 9.27
N ARG A 157 -12.38 -0.45 8.74
CA ARG A 157 -11.54 0.41 7.90
C ARG A 157 -10.87 1.46 8.75
N ASN A 158 -9.56 1.39 8.90
CA ASN A 158 -8.79 2.36 9.68
C ASN A 158 -8.02 3.28 8.74
N PHE A 159 -8.39 4.55 8.73
CA PHE A 159 -7.68 5.59 7.96
C PHE A 159 -6.74 6.36 8.88
N ALA A 160 -5.59 6.78 8.34
CA ALA A 160 -4.49 7.40 9.08
C ALA A 160 -4.77 8.87 9.42
N THR A 161 -5.86 9.12 10.15
CA THR A 161 -6.20 10.44 10.67
C THR A 161 -5.42 10.74 11.96
N LYS A 162 -5.36 12.03 12.33
CA LYS A 162 -4.72 12.51 13.57
C LYS A 162 -5.15 11.71 14.82
N ASP A 163 -6.45 11.43 14.91
CA ASP A 163 -7.02 10.74 16.08
C ASP A 163 -6.90 9.22 16.00
N ASN A 164 -6.93 8.66 14.79
CA ASN A 164 -6.96 7.21 14.61
C ASN A 164 -5.56 6.59 14.51
N LEU A 165 -4.62 7.26 13.83
CA LEU A 165 -3.27 6.74 13.63
C LEU A 165 -2.55 6.37 14.95
N PRO A 166 -2.63 7.14 16.04
CA PRO A 166 -2.04 6.76 17.32
C PRO A 166 -2.61 5.46 17.94
N THR A 167 -3.82 5.03 17.48
CA THR A 167 -4.47 3.81 17.97
C THR A 167 -4.04 2.55 17.23
N TYR A 168 -3.33 2.68 16.10
CA TYR A 168 -2.94 1.54 15.26
C TYR A 168 -2.14 0.47 16.00
N PRO A 169 -1.10 0.81 16.79
CA PRO A 169 -0.31 -0.20 17.48
C PRO A 169 -1.15 -1.11 18.38
N ASP A 170 -2.08 -0.53 19.15
CA ASP A 170 -2.93 -1.28 20.08
C ASP A 170 -3.95 -2.13 19.34
N LYS A 171 -4.58 -1.59 18.28
CA LYS A 171 -5.52 -2.32 17.43
C LYS A 171 -4.85 -3.52 16.75
N ILE A 172 -3.67 -3.31 16.17
CA ILE A 172 -2.90 -4.37 15.49
C ILE A 172 -2.47 -5.43 16.50
N ALA A 173 -1.98 -5.02 17.67
CA ALA A 173 -1.58 -5.94 18.74
C ALA A 173 -2.77 -6.78 19.24
N ALA A 174 -3.93 -6.17 19.40
CA ALA A 174 -5.16 -6.88 19.77
C ALA A 174 -5.57 -7.92 18.71
N LEU A 175 -5.54 -7.56 17.42
CA LEU A 175 -5.84 -8.48 16.32
C LEU A 175 -4.84 -9.64 16.29
N LYS A 176 -3.55 -9.39 16.46
CA LYS A 176 -2.52 -10.44 16.52
C LYS A 176 -2.73 -11.38 17.71
N LYS A 177 -3.06 -10.84 18.88
CA LYS A 177 -3.38 -11.63 20.07
C LYS A 177 -4.60 -12.53 19.86
N ASP A 178 -5.55 -12.07 19.06
CA ASP A 178 -6.77 -12.79 18.67
C ASP A 178 -6.56 -13.76 17.47
N GLY A 179 -5.29 -14.02 17.11
CA GLY A 179 -4.92 -14.97 16.07
C GLY A 179 -5.01 -14.46 14.64
N ALA A 180 -5.20 -13.16 14.43
CA ALA A 180 -5.25 -12.60 13.09
C ALA A 180 -3.89 -12.72 12.38
N ARG A 181 -3.92 -13.10 11.11
CA ARG A 181 -2.78 -12.97 10.21
C ARG A 181 -2.56 -11.49 9.88
N LEU A 182 -1.33 -11.03 9.97
CA LEU A 182 -0.94 -9.67 9.57
C LEU A 182 -0.21 -9.74 8.24
N VAL A 183 -0.71 -8.98 7.27
CA VAL A 183 -0.08 -8.79 5.96
C VAL A 183 0.10 -7.31 5.72
N THR A 184 1.32 -6.91 5.38
CA THR A 184 1.65 -5.53 5.01
C THR A 184 1.98 -5.48 3.54
N VAL A 185 1.23 -4.68 2.80
CA VAL A 185 1.54 -4.29 1.42
C VAL A 185 2.12 -2.90 1.49
N TYR A 186 3.35 -2.73 1.03
CA TYR A 186 4.01 -1.42 1.03
C TYR A 186 4.73 -1.19 -0.29
N GLY A 187 5.07 0.04 -0.56
CA GLY A 187 5.88 0.44 -1.69
C GLY A 187 6.95 1.42 -1.27
N ILE A 188 7.92 1.61 -2.12
CA ILE A 188 8.87 2.72 -1.99
C ILE A 188 8.28 3.88 -2.78
N GLY A 189 7.87 4.92 -2.06
CA GLY A 189 7.35 6.14 -2.67
C GLY A 189 8.44 6.87 -3.45
N ARG A 190 8.01 7.76 -4.35
CA ARG A 190 8.91 8.53 -5.23
C ARG A 190 9.96 9.34 -4.48
N MET A 191 9.67 9.72 -3.24
CA MET A 191 10.58 10.45 -2.35
C MET A 191 11.31 9.49 -1.39
N CYS A 192 11.43 8.21 -1.72
CA CYS A 192 12.09 7.17 -0.91
C CYS A 192 11.53 7.09 0.53
N HIS A 193 10.24 7.28 0.68
CA HIS A 193 9.53 7.19 1.96
C HIS A 193 8.73 5.89 2.06
#